data_0ea28d9e150d80790652bce1b998ab3c
#
_entry.id   0ea28d9e150d80790652bce1b998ab3c
#
_cell.length_a   1.000
_cell.length_b   1.000
_cell.length_c   1.000
_cell.angle_alpha   90.00
_cell.angle_beta   90.00
_cell.angle_gamma   90.00
#
_symmetry.space_group_name_H-M   'P 1'
#
loop_
_entity.id
_entity.type
_entity.pdbx_description
1 polymer ?
#
loop_
_entity_poly.entity_id
_entity_poly.type
_entity_poly.pdbx_seq_one_letter_code
_entity_poly.pdbx_strand_id
1 'polypeptide(L)'
;IFPSRNPHQIKELGDVGNDVQIYGNSLWLVINQSNKVEVANARTAVSRGHVDIPNCRYLTFQDGYAYVSSYVGKISEKSVLGAVYKVDTASLKVVDKCTVGFQPEELLIQDGKIYVANSGGYNGMSSLGYDRTVSVIDLKTFTVTKTIVVGINLFRLRSDKYGKLWVSSRGDYDKTPSNLYVLDNDKVESELNIEVDGFDMIGDSLVTYTNLNGKPLFKVLD
;
A
#
# COMPACT_ATOMS: atom_id res chain seq x y z
N ILE A 1 -13.95 18.61 10.62
CA ILE A 1 -13.05 18.74 11.82
C ILE A 1 -11.71 19.35 11.42
N PHE A 2 -11.00 18.83 10.37
CA PHE A 2 -9.67 19.33 10.01
C PHE A 2 -9.64 20.84 9.70
N PRO A 3 -10.51 21.42 8.85
CA PRO A 3 -10.50 22.86 8.60
C PRO A 3 -10.76 23.70 9.84
N SER A 4 -11.67 23.28 10.73
CA SER A 4 -11.98 24.03 11.95
C SER A 4 -10.86 24.02 12.98
N ARG A 5 -9.95 23.03 12.91
CA ARG A 5 -8.77 22.95 13.78
C ARG A 5 -7.53 23.61 13.17
N ASN A 6 -7.58 23.92 11.89
CA ASN A 6 -6.48 24.49 11.13
C ASN A 6 -6.93 25.75 10.33
N PRO A 7 -7.47 26.80 10.98
CA PRO A 7 -8.13 27.94 10.30
C PRO A 7 -7.17 28.79 9.46
N HIS A 8 -5.87 28.68 9.71
CA HIS A 8 -4.84 29.44 8.98
C HIS A 8 -4.14 28.60 7.89
N GLN A 9 -4.56 27.34 7.73
CA GLN A 9 -4.06 26.45 6.69
C GLN A 9 -5.12 26.26 5.60
N ILE A 10 -4.79 25.47 4.60
CA ILE A 10 -5.67 25.19 3.46
C ILE A 10 -7.06 24.75 3.97
N LYS A 11 -8.12 25.29 3.35
CA LYS A 11 -9.52 25.03 3.72
C LYS A 11 -9.92 23.55 3.73
N GLU A 12 -9.17 22.71 3.03
CA GLU A 12 -9.45 21.29 2.86
C GLU A 12 -8.22 20.44 3.14
N LEU A 13 -8.44 19.20 3.60
CA LEU A 13 -7.37 18.23 3.83
C LEU A 13 -6.64 17.90 2.51
N GLY A 14 -7.37 17.86 1.40
CA GLY A 14 -6.92 17.53 0.06
C GLY A 14 -7.90 16.59 -0.65
N ASP A 15 -7.53 16.17 -1.85
CA ASP A 15 -8.37 15.35 -2.73
C ASP A 15 -7.86 13.90 -2.79
N VAL A 16 -8.79 12.94 -2.72
CA VAL A 16 -8.58 11.49 -2.70
C VAL A 16 -7.68 11.01 -1.55
N GLY A 17 -8.28 10.81 -0.37
CA GLY A 17 -7.64 10.08 0.74
C GLY A 17 -7.50 8.60 0.39
N ASN A 18 -6.29 8.06 0.48
CA ASN A 18 -5.99 6.69 0.09
C ASN A 18 -5.68 5.78 1.28
N ASP A 19 -4.96 6.29 2.27
CA ASP A 19 -4.63 5.55 3.48
C ASP A 19 -4.60 6.46 4.70
N VAL A 20 -4.83 5.89 5.87
CA VAL A 20 -4.76 6.59 7.15
C VAL A 20 -4.22 5.67 8.24
N GLN A 21 -3.15 6.12 8.90
CA GLN A 21 -2.57 5.34 9.99
C GLN A 21 -2.13 6.23 11.17
N ILE A 22 -2.01 5.64 12.33
CA ILE A 22 -1.50 6.29 13.54
C ILE A 22 -0.10 5.77 13.84
N TYR A 23 0.83 6.71 14.03
CA TYR A 23 2.16 6.41 14.53
C TYR A 23 2.50 7.34 15.69
N GLY A 24 2.67 6.76 16.88
CA GLY A 24 2.80 7.52 18.12
C GLY A 24 1.56 8.40 18.37
N ASN A 25 1.78 9.70 18.50
CA ASN A 25 0.71 10.69 18.67
C ASN A 25 0.31 11.41 17.37
N SER A 26 0.72 10.86 16.23
CA SER A 26 0.47 11.46 14.91
C SER A 26 -0.47 10.60 14.09
N LEU A 27 -1.44 11.26 13.47
CA LEU A 27 -2.29 10.73 12.43
C LEU A 27 -1.67 11.09 11.08
N TRP A 28 -1.38 10.08 10.29
CA TRP A 28 -0.78 10.20 8.96
C TRP A 28 -1.85 9.89 7.91
N LEU A 29 -2.08 10.82 7.00
CA LEU A 29 -3.12 10.74 5.99
C LEU A 29 -2.49 10.85 4.61
N VAL A 30 -2.59 9.79 3.83
CA VAL A 30 -2.10 9.75 2.45
C VAL A 30 -3.15 10.35 1.54
N ILE A 31 -2.85 11.50 0.94
CA ILE A 31 -3.76 12.25 0.08
C ILE A 31 -3.24 12.20 -1.36
N ASN A 32 -3.71 11.21 -2.09
CA ASN A 32 -3.17 10.82 -3.39
C ASN A 32 -3.18 11.92 -4.44
N GLN A 33 -4.36 12.48 -4.75
CA GLN A 33 -4.50 13.51 -5.79
C GLN A 33 -3.83 14.84 -5.40
N SER A 34 -3.66 15.08 -4.10
CA SER A 34 -2.93 16.25 -3.62
C SER A 34 -1.42 16.01 -3.51
N ASN A 35 -0.93 14.83 -3.88
CA ASN A 35 0.50 14.47 -3.88
C ASN A 35 1.19 14.72 -2.54
N LYS A 36 0.52 14.46 -1.42
CA LYS A 36 1.06 14.70 -0.09
C LYS A 36 0.64 13.65 0.94
N VAL A 37 1.45 13.51 1.96
CA VAL A 37 1.09 12.85 3.21
C VAL A 37 0.94 13.93 4.27
N GLU A 38 -0.28 14.19 4.72
CA GLU A 38 -0.57 15.13 5.80
C GLU A 38 -0.34 14.46 7.14
N VAL A 39 0.27 15.19 8.08
CA VAL A 39 0.54 14.70 9.44
C VAL A 39 -0.14 15.61 10.45
N ALA A 40 -1.04 15.06 11.25
CA ALA A 40 -1.78 15.79 12.25
C ALA A 40 -1.63 15.14 13.64
N ASN A 41 -1.93 15.92 14.68
CA ASN A 41 -2.05 15.35 16.00
C ASN A 41 -3.27 14.41 16.06
N ALA A 42 -3.09 13.17 16.47
CA ALA A 42 -4.13 12.14 16.43
C ALA A 42 -5.36 12.44 17.32
N ARG A 43 -5.21 13.28 18.36
CA ARG A 43 -6.30 13.63 19.28
C ARG A 43 -7.00 14.94 18.91
N THR A 44 -6.24 15.91 18.42
CA THR A 44 -6.76 17.27 18.20
C THR A 44 -7.04 17.59 16.74
N ALA A 45 -6.55 16.77 15.80
CA ALA A 45 -6.54 16.99 14.35
C ALA A 45 -5.82 18.29 13.93
N VAL A 46 -4.97 18.85 14.79
CA VAL A 46 -4.12 19.98 14.44
C VAL A 46 -2.97 19.50 13.58
N SER A 47 -2.80 20.09 12.40
CA SER A 47 -1.71 19.76 11.49
C SER A 47 -0.34 20.02 12.13
N ARG A 48 0.58 19.13 11.88
CA ARG A 48 2.00 19.24 12.21
C ARG A 48 2.85 19.56 10.99
N GLY A 49 2.25 19.44 9.81
CA GLY A 49 2.91 19.62 8.52
C GLY A 49 2.53 18.53 7.54
N HIS A 50 3.18 18.51 6.41
CA HIS A 50 3.01 17.49 5.39
C HIS A 50 4.34 17.16 4.71
N VAL A 51 4.35 16.04 4.00
CA VAL A 51 5.44 15.61 3.14
C VAL A 51 4.92 15.51 1.72
N ASP A 52 5.57 16.18 0.77
CA ASP A 52 5.20 16.09 -0.64
C ASP A 52 5.75 14.79 -1.23
N ILE A 53 4.85 13.91 -1.66
CA ILE A 53 5.17 12.64 -2.32
C ILE A 53 4.23 12.49 -3.51
N PRO A 54 4.75 12.48 -4.74
CA PRO A 54 3.91 12.43 -5.94
C PRO A 54 3.13 11.11 -5.97
N ASN A 55 1.83 11.20 -6.24
CA ASN A 55 0.94 10.06 -6.43
C ASN A 55 1.11 8.98 -5.33
N CYS A 56 1.16 9.41 -4.05
CA CYS A 56 1.35 8.55 -2.88
C CYS A 56 0.14 7.62 -2.68
N ARG A 57 0.38 6.39 -2.21
CA ARG A 57 -0.65 5.34 -2.13
C ARG A 57 -0.91 4.83 -0.72
N TYR A 58 0.02 4.12 -0.13
CA TYR A 58 -0.09 3.48 1.18
C TYR A 58 1.17 3.75 1.99
N LEU A 59 1.09 3.56 3.31
CA LEU A 59 2.24 3.74 4.18
C LEU A 59 2.31 2.68 5.28
N THR A 60 3.52 2.48 5.79
CA THR A 60 3.82 1.67 6.98
C THR A 60 4.97 2.29 7.75
N PHE A 61 5.23 1.84 8.98
CA PHE A 61 6.22 2.45 9.87
C PHE A 61 7.18 1.43 10.47
N GLN A 62 8.44 1.84 10.61
CA GLN A 62 9.44 1.11 11.38
C GLN A 62 10.52 2.08 11.87
N ASP A 63 10.92 1.95 13.14
CA ASP A 63 12.11 2.61 13.74
C ASP A 63 12.20 4.13 13.48
N GLY A 64 11.08 4.86 13.63
CA GLY A 64 11.04 6.31 13.44
C GLY A 64 10.94 6.76 11.99
N TYR A 65 10.75 5.85 11.04
CA TYR A 65 10.55 6.15 9.64
C TYR A 65 9.16 5.71 9.17
N ALA A 66 8.57 6.52 8.28
CA ALA A 66 7.44 6.13 7.46
C ALA A 66 7.95 5.70 6.09
N TYR A 67 7.40 4.61 5.56
CA TYR A 67 7.66 4.12 4.22
C TYR A 67 6.39 4.27 3.40
N VAL A 68 6.46 5.02 2.31
CA VAL A 68 5.27 5.42 1.54
C VAL A 68 5.42 4.93 0.10
N SER A 69 4.49 4.10 -0.35
CA SER A 69 4.42 3.69 -1.75
C SER A 69 3.90 4.82 -2.63
N SER A 70 4.40 4.91 -3.84
CA SER A 70 4.08 5.98 -4.79
C SER A 70 4.18 5.47 -6.23
N TYR A 71 3.26 5.90 -7.07
CA TYR A 71 3.34 5.67 -8.51
C TYR A 71 4.40 6.55 -9.19
N VAL A 72 4.92 7.57 -8.49
CA VAL A 72 5.89 8.55 -8.97
C VAL A 72 5.35 9.41 -10.11
N GLY A 73 5.09 8.81 -11.27
CA GLY A 73 4.55 9.49 -12.45
C GLY A 73 3.04 9.69 -12.40
N LYS A 74 2.52 10.41 -13.39
CA LYS A 74 1.08 10.51 -13.60
C LYS A 74 0.53 9.16 -14.08
N ILE A 75 -0.76 8.91 -13.84
CA ILE A 75 -1.45 7.71 -14.32
C ILE A 75 -1.33 7.53 -15.84
N SER A 76 -1.22 8.63 -16.59
CA SER A 76 -1.00 8.62 -18.04
C SER A 76 0.43 8.19 -18.46
N GLU A 77 1.40 8.28 -17.54
CA GLU A 77 2.81 7.94 -17.78
C GLU A 77 3.07 6.46 -17.47
N LYS A 78 2.58 5.58 -18.34
CA LYS A 78 2.51 4.13 -18.14
C LYS A 78 3.84 3.43 -17.87
N SER A 79 4.94 3.95 -18.42
CA SER A 79 6.28 3.35 -18.32
C SER A 79 7.09 3.80 -17.10
N VAL A 80 6.54 4.67 -16.26
CA VAL A 80 7.23 5.14 -15.05
C VAL A 80 7.11 4.08 -13.96
N LEU A 81 8.25 3.59 -13.47
CA LEU A 81 8.30 2.71 -12.32
C LEU A 81 7.92 3.46 -11.04
N GLY A 82 7.27 2.76 -10.15
CA GLY A 82 6.94 3.25 -8.81
C GLY A 82 8.13 3.26 -7.87
N ALA A 83 7.90 3.77 -6.68
CA ALA A 83 8.91 3.81 -5.63
C ALA A 83 8.31 3.70 -4.23
N VAL A 84 9.16 3.37 -3.28
CA VAL A 84 8.92 3.57 -1.84
C VAL A 84 9.78 4.74 -1.38
N TYR A 85 9.15 5.72 -0.76
CA TYR A 85 9.82 6.86 -0.13
C TYR A 85 10.02 6.58 1.35
N LYS A 86 11.23 6.81 1.85
CA LYS A 86 11.56 6.76 3.27
C LYS A 86 11.51 8.16 3.85
N VAL A 87 10.67 8.36 4.86
CA VAL A 87 10.42 9.66 5.49
C VAL A 87 10.80 9.58 6.96
N ASP A 88 11.62 10.50 7.42
CA ASP A 88 11.89 10.67 8.85
C ASP A 88 10.66 11.28 9.54
N THR A 89 10.10 10.57 10.54
CA THR A 89 8.83 10.95 11.16
C THR A 89 8.93 12.16 12.09
N ALA A 90 10.12 12.52 12.52
CA ALA A 90 10.34 13.67 13.40
C ALA A 90 10.49 14.97 12.60
N SER A 91 11.26 14.93 11.53
CA SER A 91 11.52 16.11 10.68
C SER A 91 10.54 16.26 9.52
N LEU A 92 9.74 15.25 9.22
CA LEU A 92 8.82 15.18 8.07
C LEU A 92 9.56 15.40 6.73
N LYS A 93 10.76 14.86 6.60
CA LYS A 93 11.57 14.96 5.38
C LYS A 93 11.75 13.60 4.72
N VAL A 94 11.66 13.57 3.41
CA VAL A 94 12.12 12.42 2.62
C VAL A 94 13.64 12.30 2.79
N VAL A 95 14.10 11.14 3.25
CA VAL A 95 15.52 10.87 3.47
C VAL A 95 16.08 9.87 2.47
N ASP A 96 15.23 9.06 1.82
CA ASP A 96 15.64 8.09 0.81
C ASP A 96 14.49 7.70 -0.10
N LYS A 97 14.80 7.05 -1.25
CA LYS A 97 13.84 6.57 -2.24
C LYS A 97 14.34 5.29 -2.90
N CYS A 98 13.51 4.23 -2.87
CA CYS A 98 13.80 2.96 -3.52
C CYS A 98 12.83 2.72 -4.68
N THR A 99 13.34 2.51 -5.90
CA THR A 99 12.52 2.18 -7.07
C THR A 99 12.04 0.73 -6.99
N VAL A 100 10.74 0.49 -7.31
CA VAL A 100 10.10 -0.82 -7.30
C VAL A 100 9.36 -1.09 -8.62
N GLY A 101 8.40 -1.99 -8.66
CA GLY A 101 7.60 -2.27 -9.85
C GLY A 101 6.61 -1.15 -10.22
N PHE A 102 5.74 -1.44 -11.18
CA PHE A 102 4.75 -0.47 -11.65
C PHE A 102 3.60 -0.33 -10.66
N GLN A 103 3.27 0.93 -10.36
CA GLN A 103 2.08 1.30 -9.58
C GLN A 103 1.95 0.50 -8.28
N PRO A 104 2.92 0.67 -7.34
CA PRO A 104 2.91 -0.04 -6.07
C PRO A 104 1.74 0.40 -5.20
N GLU A 105 1.06 -0.56 -4.61
CA GLU A 105 -0.06 -0.39 -3.69
C GLU A 105 0.38 -0.58 -2.23
N GLU A 106 -0.24 -1.51 -1.49
CA GLU A 106 0.13 -1.74 -0.09
C GLU A 106 1.55 -2.27 0.08
N LEU A 107 2.12 -1.97 1.23
CA LEU A 107 3.43 -2.42 1.65
C LEU A 107 3.37 -2.91 3.11
N LEU A 108 4.18 -3.90 3.43
CA LEU A 108 4.23 -4.52 4.75
C LEU A 108 5.68 -4.77 5.16
N ILE A 109 5.99 -4.48 6.42
CA ILE A 109 7.31 -4.73 7.00
C ILE A 109 7.28 -6.03 7.80
N GLN A 110 8.23 -6.90 7.50
CA GLN A 110 8.44 -8.14 8.24
C GLN A 110 9.90 -8.58 8.14
N ASP A 111 10.48 -9.06 9.24
CA ASP A 111 11.83 -9.64 9.31
C ASP A 111 12.94 -8.78 8.65
N GLY A 112 12.89 -7.47 8.90
CA GLY A 112 13.88 -6.53 8.34
C GLY A 112 13.74 -6.25 6.85
N LYS A 113 12.60 -6.60 6.26
CA LYS A 113 12.28 -6.38 4.85
C LYS A 113 10.99 -5.59 4.70
N ILE A 114 10.85 -4.86 3.58
CA ILE A 114 9.57 -4.30 3.12
C ILE A 114 9.13 -5.10 1.90
N TYR A 115 7.93 -5.65 1.96
CA TYR A 115 7.26 -6.27 0.83
C TYR A 115 6.30 -5.26 0.22
N VAL A 116 6.35 -5.09 -1.10
CA VAL A 116 5.57 -4.09 -1.84
C VAL A 116 4.79 -4.77 -2.95
N ALA A 117 3.47 -4.69 -2.90
CA ALA A 117 2.60 -5.21 -3.94
C ALA A 117 2.58 -4.25 -5.14
N ASN A 118 3.06 -4.69 -6.30
CA ASN A 118 3.06 -3.92 -7.53
C ASN A 118 1.84 -4.33 -8.37
N SER A 119 0.94 -3.39 -8.63
CA SER A 119 -0.30 -3.67 -9.36
C SER A 119 -0.18 -3.49 -10.86
N GLY A 120 0.49 -2.43 -11.30
CA GLY A 120 0.40 -1.99 -12.68
C GLY A 120 -1.05 -1.75 -13.12
N GLY A 121 -1.96 -1.46 -12.15
CA GLY A 121 -3.41 -1.49 -12.36
C GLY A 121 -3.90 -0.62 -13.52
N TYR A 122 -3.33 0.55 -13.70
CA TYR A 122 -3.65 1.43 -14.84
C TYR A 122 -2.93 1.06 -16.13
N ASN A 123 -2.02 0.09 -16.10
CA ASN A 123 -1.32 -0.43 -17.28
C ASN A 123 -2.05 -1.58 -17.95
N GLY A 124 -3.04 -2.19 -17.30
CA GLY A 124 -3.74 -3.39 -17.76
C GLY A 124 -4.25 -3.32 -19.21
N MET A 125 -4.74 -2.14 -19.64
CA MET A 125 -5.21 -1.89 -20.99
C MET A 125 -4.10 -1.40 -21.94
N SER A 126 -2.86 -1.30 -21.51
CA SER A 126 -1.71 -0.88 -22.32
C SER A 126 -0.87 -2.07 -22.76
N SER A 127 0.10 -1.85 -23.67
CA SER A 127 1.06 -2.88 -24.09
C SER A 127 1.97 -3.37 -22.97
N LEU A 128 2.07 -2.66 -21.84
CA LEU A 128 2.83 -3.09 -20.66
C LEU A 128 2.09 -4.16 -19.86
N GLY A 129 0.75 -4.14 -19.88
CA GLY A 129 -0.06 -5.01 -19.05
C GLY A 129 0.04 -4.71 -17.54
N TYR A 130 -0.66 -5.49 -16.74
CA TYR A 130 -0.56 -5.44 -15.27
C TYR A 130 0.83 -5.85 -14.79
N ASP A 131 1.31 -5.22 -13.73
CA ASP A 131 2.42 -5.79 -12.95
C ASP A 131 1.91 -7.02 -12.19
N ARG A 132 2.82 -7.91 -11.83
CA ARG A 132 2.49 -9.18 -11.18
C ARG A 132 3.48 -9.54 -10.08
N THR A 133 4.17 -8.54 -9.56
CA THR A 133 5.32 -8.77 -8.69
C THR A 133 5.12 -8.21 -7.29
N VAL A 134 5.77 -8.84 -6.33
CA VAL A 134 6.08 -8.27 -5.02
C VAL A 134 7.56 -7.93 -5.01
N SER A 135 7.88 -6.65 -4.80
CA SER A 135 9.26 -6.21 -4.57
C SER A 135 9.63 -6.40 -3.11
N VAL A 136 10.82 -6.94 -2.85
CA VAL A 136 11.37 -7.13 -1.50
C VAL A 136 12.54 -6.17 -1.32
N ILE A 137 12.37 -5.21 -0.41
CA ILE A 137 13.39 -4.21 -0.06
C ILE A 137 14.03 -4.61 1.28
N ASP A 138 15.34 -4.67 1.33
CA ASP A 138 16.06 -4.79 2.60
C ASP A 138 16.01 -3.46 3.35
N LEU A 139 15.52 -3.45 4.60
CA LEU A 139 15.34 -2.23 5.39
C LEU A 139 16.64 -1.52 5.73
N LYS A 140 17.75 -2.27 5.86
CA LYS A 140 19.04 -1.72 6.27
C LYS A 140 19.74 -0.99 5.12
N THR A 141 19.72 -1.58 3.92
CA THR A 141 20.34 -1.00 2.72
C THR A 141 19.40 -0.14 1.92
N PHE A 142 18.10 -0.29 2.16
CA PHE A 142 17.00 0.33 1.43
C PHE A 142 17.07 0.12 -0.09
N THR A 143 17.39 -1.10 -0.47
CA THR A 143 17.49 -1.53 -1.88
C THR A 143 16.64 -2.77 -2.13
N VAL A 144 16.10 -2.92 -3.35
CA VAL A 144 15.41 -4.14 -3.76
C VAL A 144 16.40 -5.29 -3.86
N THR A 145 16.19 -6.32 -3.05
CA THR A 145 17.02 -7.52 -3.03
C THR A 145 16.40 -8.68 -3.78
N LYS A 146 15.08 -8.66 -3.98
CA LYS A 146 14.35 -9.70 -4.68
C LYS A 146 13.06 -9.16 -5.30
N THR A 147 12.64 -9.78 -6.38
CA THR A 147 11.32 -9.59 -7.00
C THR A 147 10.65 -10.96 -7.12
N ILE A 148 9.46 -11.10 -6.53
CA ILE A 148 8.69 -12.34 -6.52
C ILE A 148 7.56 -12.20 -7.53
N VAL A 149 7.48 -13.09 -8.50
CA VAL A 149 6.33 -13.16 -9.42
C VAL A 149 5.19 -13.91 -8.70
N VAL A 150 4.02 -13.28 -8.60
CA VAL A 150 2.86 -13.80 -7.87
C VAL A 150 1.65 -13.90 -8.80
N GLY A 151 0.87 -12.85 -8.92
CA GLY A 151 -0.33 -12.77 -9.74
C GLY A 151 -0.50 -11.35 -10.26
N ILE A 152 -1.37 -11.13 -11.23
CA ILE A 152 -1.57 -9.80 -11.84
C ILE A 152 -2.28 -8.85 -10.88
N ASN A 153 -2.02 -7.54 -11.02
CA ASN A 153 -2.76 -6.47 -10.34
C ASN A 153 -2.83 -6.68 -8.82
N LEU A 154 -1.66 -6.87 -8.19
CA LEU A 154 -1.55 -7.11 -6.75
C LEU A 154 -1.98 -5.90 -5.95
N PHE A 155 -2.54 -6.12 -4.74
CA PHE A 155 -3.09 -5.03 -3.97
C PHE A 155 -2.70 -5.07 -2.50
N ARG A 156 -3.34 -5.94 -1.71
CA ARG A 156 -3.25 -5.95 -0.26
C ARG A 156 -2.24 -6.97 0.24
N LEU A 157 -1.52 -6.61 1.29
CA LEU A 157 -0.54 -7.46 1.97
C LEU A 157 -0.88 -7.58 3.45
N ARG A 158 -0.90 -8.81 3.98
CA ARG A 158 -1.01 -9.09 5.42
C ARG A 158 -0.03 -10.20 5.78
N SER A 159 0.39 -10.22 7.04
CA SER A 159 1.11 -11.38 7.60
C SER A 159 0.23 -12.14 8.59
N ASP A 160 0.40 -13.44 8.63
CA ASP A 160 -0.19 -14.28 9.67
C ASP A 160 0.78 -14.47 10.85
N LYS A 161 0.31 -15.16 11.89
CA LYS A 161 1.09 -15.45 13.09
C LYS A 161 2.28 -16.40 12.85
N TYR A 162 2.32 -17.07 11.72
CA TYR A 162 3.40 -17.98 11.34
C TYR A 162 4.46 -17.30 10.48
N GLY A 163 4.28 -16.02 10.17
CA GLY A 163 5.17 -15.23 9.34
C GLY A 163 4.96 -15.42 7.84
N LYS A 164 3.89 -16.11 7.42
CA LYS A 164 3.54 -16.16 6.00
C LYS A 164 2.88 -14.87 5.55
N LEU A 165 3.17 -14.48 4.32
CA LEU A 165 2.58 -13.29 3.72
C LEU A 165 1.40 -13.68 2.84
N TRP A 166 0.31 -12.96 3.02
CA TRP A 166 -0.90 -13.08 2.23
C TRP A 166 -1.02 -11.90 1.28
N VAL A 167 -1.24 -12.17 0.00
CA VAL A 167 -1.27 -11.16 -1.06
C VAL A 167 -2.53 -11.31 -1.88
N SER A 168 -3.33 -10.24 -2.01
CA SER A 168 -4.48 -10.25 -2.91
C SER A 168 -4.11 -9.76 -4.30
N SER A 169 -4.77 -10.33 -5.30
CA SER A 169 -4.84 -9.87 -6.68
C SER A 169 -6.26 -9.38 -6.98
N ARG A 170 -6.39 -8.28 -7.70
CA ARG A 170 -7.69 -7.78 -8.20
C ARG A 170 -8.11 -8.43 -9.51
N GLY A 171 -7.23 -9.28 -10.09
CA GLY A 171 -7.44 -9.80 -11.44
C GLY A 171 -7.40 -8.73 -12.51
N ASP A 172 -8.03 -8.98 -13.64
CA ASP A 172 -8.10 -8.05 -14.79
C ASP A 172 -9.48 -7.39 -14.97
N TYR A 173 -10.40 -7.63 -14.04
CA TYR A 173 -11.79 -7.16 -14.05
C TYR A 173 -12.64 -7.69 -15.23
N ASP A 174 -12.17 -8.72 -15.93
CA ASP A 174 -12.84 -9.34 -17.07
C ASP A 174 -12.76 -10.87 -17.01
N LYS A 175 -11.64 -11.45 -17.38
CA LYS A 175 -11.46 -12.91 -17.52
C LYS A 175 -10.73 -13.56 -16.37
N THR A 176 -9.80 -12.82 -15.76
CA THR A 176 -9.02 -13.29 -14.62
C THR A 176 -9.65 -12.75 -13.35
N PRO A 177 -10.27 -13.59 -12.52
CA PRO A 177 -10.89 -13.15 -11.28
C PRO A 177 -9.85 -12.65 -10.28
N SER A 178 -10.30 -11.94 -9.26
CA SER A 178 -9.50 -11.66 -8.08
C SER A 178 -9.09 -12.94 -7.37
N ASN A 179 -7.98 -12.91 -6.63
CA ASN A 179 -7.44 -14.11 -6.00
C ASN A 179 -6.63 -13.78 -4.76
N LEU A 180 -6.30 -14.81 -4.00
CA LEU A 180 -5.43 -14.74 -2.83
C LEU A 180 -4.25 -15.72 -2.98
N TYR A 181 -3.06 -15.22 -2.62
CA TYR A 181 -1.81 -15.98 -2.66
C TYR A 181 -1.17 -15.99 -1.27
N VAL A 182 -0.50 -17.09 -0.95
CA VAL A 182 0.34 -17.19 0.25
C VAL A 182 1.79 -17.30 -0.16
N LEU A 183 2.62 -16.46 0.43
CA LEU A 183 4.06 -16.48 0.24
C LEU A 183 4.74 -16.96 1.53
N ASP A 184 5.68 -17.85 1.39
CA ASP A 184 6.58 -18.30 2.45
C ASP A 184 8.03 -18.25 1.95
N ASN A 185 8.95 -17.79 2.80
CA ASN A 185 10.38 -17.68 2.48
C ASN A 185 10.66 -17.01 1.11
N ASP A 186 9.97 -15.89 0.84
CA ASP A 186 10.06 -15.12 -0.42
C ASP A 186 9.72 -15.96 -1.67
N LYS A 187 8.78 -16.88 -1.58
CA LYS A 187 8.26 -17.69 -2.70
C LYS A 187 6.76 -17.83 -2.58
N VAL A 188 6.07 -18.00 -3.70
CA VAL A 188 4.66 -18.39 -3.70
C VAL A 188 4.58 -19.83 -3.21
N GLU A 189 3.92 -20.04 -2.08
CA GLU A 189 3.64 -21.36 -1.50
C GLU A 189 2.33 -21.91 -2.06
N SER A 190 1.31 -21.07 -2.11
CA SER A 190 -0.02 -21.49 -2.60
C SER A 190 -0.79 -20.35 -3.28
N GLU A 191 -1.64 -20.74 -4.19
CA GLU A 191 -2.69 -19.95 -4.83
C GLU A 191 -4.03 -20.55 -4.42
N LEU A 192 -4.91 -19.72 -3.84
CA LEU A 192 -6.11 -20.22 -3.19
C LEU A 192 -7.30 -20.35 -4.12
N ASN A 193 -7.29 -19.65 -5.25
CA ASN A 193 -8.39 -19.60 -6.22
C ASN A 193 -9.73 -19.18 -5.58
N ILE A 194 -9.67 -18.16 -4.72
CA ILE A 194 -10.82 -17.56 -4.07
C ILE A 194 -10.97 -16.12 -4.53
N GLU A 195 -12.15 -15.77 -5.02
CA GLU A 195 -12.48 -14.40 -5.37
C GLU A 195 -12.62 -13.54 -4.11
N VAL A 196 -11.88 -12.42 -4.07
CA VAL A 196 -11.91 -11.46 -2.95
C VAL A 196 -11.83 -10.03 -3.46
N ASP A 197 -12.66 -9.14 -2.91
CA ASP A 197 -12.49 -7.69 -3.06
C ASP A 197 -11.52 -7.14 -2.02
N GLY A 198 -11.39 -7.84 -0.90
CA GLY A 198 -10.41 -7.58 0.13
C GLY A 198 -10.40 -8.64 1.21
N PHE A 199 -9.38 -8.55 2.05
CA PHE A 199 -9.21 -9.45 3.19
C PHE A 199 -8.47 -8.76 4.33
N ASP A 200 -8.59 -9.33 5.51
CA ASP A 200 -7.77 -8.99 6.67
C ASP A 200 -7.55 -10.21 7.58
N MET A 201 -6.54 -10.12 8.43
CA MET A 201 -6.29 -11.11 9.48
C MET A 201 -6.85 -10.58 10.81
N ILE A 202 -7.80 -11.30 11.39
CA ILE A 202 -8.40 -10.96 12.69
C ILE A 202 -8.04 -12.08 13.67
N GLY A 203 -7.04 -11.85 14.51
CA GLY A 203 -6.45 -12.89 15.30
C GLY A 203 -5.81 -13.95 14.40
N ASP A 204 -6.28 -15.20 14.52
CA ASP A 204 -5.80 -16.35 13.76
C ASP A 204 -6.62 -16.62 12.50
N SER A 205 -7.72 -15.91 12.31
CA SER A 205 -8.66 -16.16 11.22
C SER A 205 -8.42 -15.21 10.04
N LEU A 206 -8.45 -15.76 8.83
CA LEU A 206 -8.53 -14.99 7.60
C LEU A 206 -9.99 -14.57 7.37
N VAL A 207 -10.23 -13.27 7.34
CA VAL A 207 -11.54 -12.72 6.99
C VAL A 207 -11.47 -12.15 5.58
N THR A 208 -12.27 -12.68 4.68
CA THR A 208 -12.41 -12.17 3.31
C THR A 208 -13.75 -11.49 3.11
N TYR A 209 -13.81 -10.53 2.20
CA TYR A 209 -15.07 -10.00 1.73
C TYR A 209 -15.09 -9.93 0.20
N THR A 210 -16.28 -10.16 -0.36
CA THR A 210 -16.61 -9.97 -1.78
C THR A 210 -17.90 -9.18 -1.89
N ASN A 211 -18.03 -8.39 -2.94
CA ASN A 211 -19.27 -7.67 -3.23
C ASN A 211 -20.08 -8.49 -4.23
N LEU A 212 -21.13 -9.15 -3.76
CA LEU A 212 -22.04 -9.91 -4.59
C LEU A 212 -23.31 -9.11 -4.85
N ASN A 213 -23.50 -8.63 -6.07
CA ASN A 213 -24.69 -7.84 -6.47
C ASN A 213 -24.95 -6.60 -5.59
N GLY A 214 -23.89 -5.86 -5.23
CA GLY A 214 -23.96 -4.67 -4.40
C GLY A 214 -24.09 -4.95 -2.89
N LYS A 215 -23.97 -6.21 -2.46
CA LYS A 215 -23.99 -6.60 -1.05
C LYS A 215 -22.66 -7.20 -0.63
N PRO A 216 -22.03 -6.69 0.43
CA PRO A 216 -20.81 -7.29 0.94
C PRO A 216 -21.12 -8.67 1.56
N LEU A 217 -20.38 -9.66 1.14
CA LEU A 217 -20.37 -11.00 1.71
C LEU A 217 -19.05 -11.22 2.42
N PHE A 218 -19.10 -11.46 3.73
CA PHE A 218 -17.94 -11.78 4.54
C PHE A 218 -17.83 -13.29 4.75
N LYS A 219 -16.62 -13.81 4.66
CA LYS A 219 -16.29 -15.20 5.00
C LYS A 219 -15.12 -15.22 5.97
N VAL A 220 -15.19 -16.11 6.94
CA VAL A 220 -14.09 -16.45 7.85
C VAL A 220 -13.55 -17.79 7.42
N LEU A 221 -12.24 -17.87 7.25
CA LEU A 221 -11.51 -19.08 6.90
C LEU A 221 -10.54 -19.36 8.04
N ASP A 222 -10.70 -20.50 8.70
CA ASP A 222 -9.88 -20.98 9.82
C ASP A 222 -8.73 -21.85 9.32
#